data_ba0952cef4558c08080e40c9c13ee83a
#
_entry.id   ba0952cef4558c08080e40c9c13ee83a
#
_cell.length_a   1.000
_cell.length_b   1.000
_cell.length_c   1.000
_cell.angle_alpha   90.00
_cell.angle_beta   90.00
_cell.angle_gamma   90.00
#
_symmetry.space_group_name_H-M   'P 1'
#
loop_
_entity.id
_entity.type
_entity.pdbx_description
1 polymer ?
#
loop_
_entity_poly.entity_id
_entity_poly.type
_entity_poly.pdbx_seq_one_letter_code
_entity_poly.pdbx_strand_id
1 'polypeptide(L)'
;MRRPVLLLSIALLIPACNGGTVDQHALKNDSDAIDSLACEGALLAHQVVDGATTEPFTRVHAGELATRASNFQDALSQRPTTPGIESAVRTEAEKAGRVADLLHQLEANDADSAAELKGRLKQEGDCA
;
A
#
# COMPACT_ATOMS: atom_id res chain seq x y z
N MET A 1 -58.23 14.29 -22.40
CA MET A 1 -57.00 15.02 -22.07
C MET A 1 -55.97 14.02 -21.56
N ARG A 2 -55.00 13.67 -22.36
CA ARG A 2 -53.92 12.77 -21.98
C ARG A 2 -52.74 13.62 -21.53
N ARG A 3 -52.38 13.53 -20.24
CA ARG A 3 -51.16 14.16 -19.70
C ARG A 3 -49.95 13.30 -20.06
N PRO A 4 -48.93 13.84 -20.70
CA PRO A 4 -47.67 13.10 -20.88
C PRO A 4 -46.96 13.04 -19.54
N VAL A 5 -46.70 11.82 -19.06
CA VAL A 5 -45.81 11.55 -17.94
C VAL A 5 -44.39 11.68 -18.48
N LEU A 6 -43.73 12.78 -18.15
CA LEU A 6 -42.30 12.96 -18.37
C LEU A 6 -41.58 12.05 -17.39
N LEU A 7 -41.10 10.89 -17.89
CA LEU A 7 -40.14 10.06 -17.20
C LEU A 7 -38.79 10.77 -17.23
N LEU A 8 -38.48 11.44 -16.13
CA LEU A 8 -37.16 12.02 -15.88
C LEU A 8 -36.20 10.87 -15.58
N SER A 9 -35.49 10.41 -16.61
CA SER A 9 -34.40 9.46 -16.45
C SER A 9 -33.25 10.17 -15.76
N ILE A 10 -33.16 10.03 -14.43
CA ILE A 10 -31.97 10.42 -13.68
C ILE A 10 -30.89 9.40 -14.01
N ALA A 11 -30.03 9.73 -14.96
CA ALA A 11 -28.78 9.04 -15.16
C ALA A 11 -27.91 9.26 -13.92
N LEU A 12 -27.87 8.28 -13.02
CA LEU A 12 -26.86 8.23 -11.95
C LEU A 12 -25.50 8.10 -12.62
N LEU A 13 -24.82 9.24 -12.79
CA LEU A 13 -23.39 9.27 -13.04
C LEU A 13 -22.71 8.78 -11.77
N ILE A 14 -22.51 7.47 -11.67
CA ILE A 14 -21.60 6.90 -10.69
C ILE A 14 -20.20 7.32 -11.16
N PRO A 15 -19.48 8.18 -10.43
CA PRO A 15 -18.10 8.41 -10.73
C PRO A 15 -17.39 7.07 -10.53
N ALA A 16 -16.89 6.47 -11.60
CA ALA A 16 -15.99 5.34 -11.53
C ALA A 16 -14.67 5.83 -10.91
N CYS A 17 -14.66 5.95 -9.59
CA CYS A 17 -13.46 6.13 -8.81
C CYS A 17 -12.79 4.77 -8.72
N ASN A 18 -12.02 4.39 -9.74
CA ASN A 18 -10.93 3.41 -9.63
C ASN A 18 -10.51 3.00 -11.02
N GLY A 19 -9.34 3.41 -11.44
CA GLY A 19 -8.74 2.94 -12.66
C GLY A 19 -8.24 4.04 -13.57
N GLY A 20 -7.95 5.21 -13.03
CA GLY A 20 -7.19 6.23 -13.77
C GLY A 20 -5.83 5.68 -14.17
N THR A 21 -5.31 6.18 -15.29
CA THR A 21 -3.94 5.90 -15.74
C THR A 21 -2.94 6.32 -14.68
N VAL A 22 -1.94 5.48 -14.40
CA VAL A 22 -0.81 5.85 -13.55
C VAL A 22 0.07 6.80 -14.35
N ASP A 23 0.02 8.06 -13.99
CA ASP A 23 0.92 9.10 -14.48
C ASP A 23 2.06 9.34 -13.46
N GLN A 24 2.97 10.24 -13.80
CA GLN A 24 4.12 10.54 -12.95
C GLN A 24 3.72 11.09 -11.57
N HIS A 25 2.65 11.85 -11.48
CA HIS A 25 2.16 12.39 -10.22
C HIS A 25 1.53 11.29 -9.35
N ALA A 26 0.69 10.44 -9.93
CA ALA A 26 0.12 9.29 -9.24
C ALA A 26 1.21 8.32 -8.75
N LEU A 27 2.20 8.04 -9.60
CA LEU A 27 3.34 7.19 -9.23
C LEU A 27 4.11 7.77 -8.04
N LYS A 28 4.37 9.08 -8.03
CA LYS A 28 5.05 9.72 -6.90
C LYS A 28 4.25 9.59 -5.62
N ASN A 29 2.95 9.82 -5.65
CA ASN A 29 2.09 9.69 -4.48
C ASN A 29 2.05 8.26 -3.95
N ASP A 30 1.97 7.28 -4.83
CA ASP A 30 1.98 5.87 -4.47
C ASP A 30 3.36 5.47 -3.89
N SER A 31 4.45 5.96 -4.48
CA SER A 31 5.82 5.74 -3.97
C SER A 31 5.98 6.31 -2.56
N ASP A 32 5.55 7.55 -2.32
CA ASP A 32 5.60 8.18 -1.00
C ASP A 32 4.76 7.40 0.04
N ALA A 33 3.62 6.86 -0.38
CA ALA A 33 2.78 6.03 0.49
C ALA A 33 3.42 4.67 0.81
N ILE A 34 4.05 4.01 -0.17
CA ILE A 34 4.78 2.75 0.04
C ILE A 34 5.97 2.97 0.98
N ASP A 35 6.72 4.06 0.81
CA ASP A 35 7.82 4.44 1.71
C ASP A 35 7.31 4.63 3.15
N SER A 36 6.18 5.31 3.32
CA SER A 36 5.56 5.51 4.62
C SER A 36 5.16 4.19 5.28
N LEU A 37 4.61 3.24 4.52
CA LEU A 37 4.27 1.91 5.04
C LEU A 37 5.51 1.15 5.51
N ALA A 38 6.60 1.21 4.76
CA ALA A 38 7.86 0.58 5.13
C ALA A 38 8.44 1.21 6.40
N CYS A 39 8.42 2.54 6.52
CA CYS A 39 8.91 3.24 7.71
C CYS A 39 8.05 2.99 8.94
N GLU A 40 6.72 2.92 8.79
CA GLU A 40 5.80 2.55 9.87
C GLU A 40 6.05 1.11 10.32
N GLY A 41 6.27 0.19 9.39
CA GLY A 41 6.67 -1.19 9.69
C GLY A 41 8.01 -1.27 10.41
N ALA A 42 8.99 -0.45 10.03
CA ALA A 42 10.28 -0.38 10.72
C ALA A 42 10.14 0.11 12.17
N LEU A 43 9.26 1.08 12.41
CA LEU A 43 8.94 1.55 13.75
C LEU A 43 8.27 0.46 14.59
N LEU A 44 7.32 -0.26 14.01
CA LEU A 44 6.66 -1.39 14.67
C LEU A 44 7.67 -2.50 15.01
N ALA A 45 8.56 -2.84 14.09
CA ALA A 45 9.65 -3.80 14.33
C ALA A 45 10.57 -3.35 15.46
N HIS A 46 10.89 -2.05 15.54
CA HIS A 46 11.65 -1.50 16.66
C HIS A 46 10.93 -1.70 17.99
N GLN A 47 9.63 -1.47 18.06
CA GLN A 47 8.83 -1.70 19.25
C GLN A 47 8.81 -3.19 19.66
N VAL A 48 8.82 -4.12 18.70
CA VAL A 48 8.94 -5.55 18.96
C VAL A 48 10.30 -5.88 19.61
N VAL A 49 11.38 -5.34 19.04
CA VAL A 49 12.75 -5.52 19.56
C VAL A 49 12.86 -5.03 21.01
N ASP A 50 12.25 -3.88 21.30
CA ASP A 50 12.30 -3.25 22.63
C ASP A 50 11.31 -3.84 23.63
N GLY A 51 10.46 -4.81 23.22
CA GLY A 51 9.40 -5.34 24.06
C GLY A 51 8.31 -4.32 24.42
N ALA A 52 8.18 -3.26 23.61
CA ALA A 52 7.25 -2.15 23.85
C ALA A 52 5.86 -2.35 23.22
N THR A 53 5.61 -3.49 22.61
CA THR A 53 4.33 -3.85 21.97
C THR A 53 3.91 -5.27 22.36
N THR A 54 2.64 -5.59 22.19
CA THR A 54 2.11 -6.94 22.45
C THR A 54 1.99 -7.73 21.15
N GLU A 55 2.05 -9.08 21.27
CA GLU A 55 1.88 -9.96 20.11
C GLU A 55 0.56 -9.72 19.35
N PRO A 56 -0.61 -9.62 20.00
CA PRO A 56 -1.86 -9.36 19.27
C PRO A 56 -1.86 -8.04 18.53
N PHE A 57 -1.31 -6.98 19.12
CA PHE A 57 -1.19 -5.67 18.49
C PHE A 57 -0.28 -5.73 17.27
N THR A 58 0.91 -6.34 17.41
CA THR A 58 1.88 -6.48 16.32
C THR A 58 1.28 -7.26 15.15
N ARG A 59 0.60 -8.38 15.44
CA ARG A 59 -0.01 -9.21 14.40
C ARG A 59 -1.06 -8.44 13.59
N VAL A 60 -1.96 -7.77 14.27
CA VAL A 60 -3.02 -6.99 13.61
C VAL A 60 -2.43 -5.83 12.82
N HIS A 61 -1.57 -5.06 13.43
CA HIS A 61 -1.02 -3.85 12.81
C HIS A 61 -0.10 -4.17 11.62
N ALA A 62 0.80 -5.14 11.77
CA ALA A 62 1.64 -5.61 10.67
C ALA A 62 0.81 -6.18 9.53
N GLY A 63 -0.25 -6.94 9.83
CA GLY A 63 -1.18 -7.47 8.83
C GLY A 63 -1.92 -6.38 8.07
N GLU A 64 -2.35 -5.31 8.74
CA GLU A 64 -2.98 -4.16 8.09
C GLU A 64 -2.00 -3.43 7.15
N LEU A 65 -0.77 -3.19 7.61
CA LEU A 65 0.25 -2.57 6.78
C LEU A 65 0.60 -3.44 5.57
N ALA A 66 0.73 -4.76 5.75
CA ALA A 66 1.00 -5.71 4.68
C ALA A 66 -0.13 -5.72 3.64
N THR A 67 -1.38 -5.71 4.07
CA THR A 67 -2.54 -5.63 3.16
C THR A 67 -2.52 -4.34 2.34
N ARG A 68 -2.22 -3.21 2.97
CA ARG A 68 -2.11 -1.93 2.26
C ARG A 68 -0.97 -1.94 1.23
N ALA A 69 0.19 -2.49 1.57
CA ALA A 69 1.31 -2.62 0.63
C ALA A 69 0.96 -3.56 -0.54
N SER A 70 0.28 -4.68 -0.29
CA SER A 70 -0.21 -5.57 -1.34
C SER A 70 -1.21 -4.88 -2.27
N ASN A 71 -2.09 -4.04 -1.73
CA ASN A 71 -3.04 -3.28 -2.53
C ASN A 71 -2.33 -2.29 -3.48
N PHE A 72 -1.23 -1.66 -3.05
CA PHE A 72 -0.39 -0.83 -3.93
C PHE A 72 0.27 -1.66 -5.02
N GLN A 73 0.80 -2.82 -4.69
CA GLN A 73 1.38 -3.74 -5.68
C GLN A 73 0.36 -4.11 -6.76
N ASP A 74 -0.83 -4.51 -6.36
CA ASP A 74 -1.90 -4.91 -7.28
C ASP A 74 -2.36 -3.73 -8.14
N ALA A 75 -2.58 -2.58 -7.53
CA ALA A 75 -3.01 -1.38 -8.24
C ALA A 75 -1.99 -0.92 -9.29
N LEU A 76 -0.70 -0.89 -8.94
CA LEU A 76 0.37 -0.50 -9.86
C LEU A 76 0.58 -1.55 -10.97
N SER A 77 0.32 -2.83 -10.69
CA SER A 77 0.47 -3.92 -11.67
C SER A 77 -0.69 -4.00 -12.66
N GLN A 78 -1.89 -3.53 -12.29
CA GLN A 78 -3.13 -3.72 -13.07
C GLN A 78 -3.61 -2.45 -13.77
N ARG A 79 -3.24 -1.28 -13.28
CA ARG A 79 -3.68 -0.02 -13.87
C ARG A 79 -2.92 0.31 -15.15
N PRO A 80 -3.58 0.92 -16.15
CA PRO A 80 -2.89 1.47 -17.31
C PRO A 80 -1.83 2.48 -16.89
N THR A 81 -0.72 2.51 -17.61
CA THR A 81 0.42 3.39 -17.31
C THR A 81 0.63 4.36 -18.45
N THR A 82 0.92 5.60 -18.13
CA THR A 82 1.36 6.61 -19.12
C THR A 82 2.61 6.11 -19.83
N PRO A 83 2.68 6.17 -21.18
CA PRO A 83 3.87 5.77 -21.92
C PRO A 83 5.13 6.49 -21.43
N GLY A 84 6.21 5.72 -21.26
CA GLY A 84 7.52 6.21 -20.86
C GLY A 84 7.86 6.02 -19.37
N ILE A 85 6.90 5.67 -18.52
CA ILE A 85 7.15 5.41 -17.08
C ILE A 85 6.87 3.96 -16.67
N GLU A 86 6.65 3.05 -17.59
CA GLU A 86 6.28 1.65 -17.32
C GLU A 86 7.32 0.93 -16.45
N SER A 87 8.61 1.19 -16.69
CA SER A 87 9.70 0.62 -15.91
C SER A 87 9.68 1.12 -14.46
N ALA A 88 9.44 2.41 -14.26
CA ALA A 88 9.34 3.00 -12.93
C ALA A 88 8.12 2.45 -12.17
N VAL A 89 6.98 2.30 -12.82
CA VAL A 89 5.77 1.71 -12.23
C VAL A 89 6.01 0.26 -11.81
N ARG A 90 6.68 -0.52 -12.65
CA ARG A 90 7.03 -1.91 -12.32
C ARG A 90 7.96 -1.98 -11.10
N THR A 91 8.97 -1.13 -11.05
CA THR A 91 9.92 -1.06 -9.93
C THR A 91 9.19 -0.75 -8.62
N GLU A 92 8.25 0.20 -8.62
CA GLU A 92 7.46 0.52 -7.44
C GLU A 92 6.49 -0.61 -7.05
N ALA A 93 5.88 -1.29 -8.02
CA ALA A 93 5.05 -2.47 -7.74
C ALA A 93 5.86 -3.59 -7.07
N GLU A 94 7.06 -3.87 -7.55
CA GLU A 94 7.97 -4.85 -6.96
C GLU A 94 8.40 -4.44 -5.54
N LYS A 95 8.67 -3.16 -5.31
CA LYS A 95 8.97 -2.62 -3.99
C LYS A 95 7.81 -2.80 -3.02
N ALA A 96 6.59 -2.47 -3.44
CA ALA A 96 5.39 -2.68 -2.64
C ALA A 96 5.22 -4.16 -2.25
N GLY A 97 5.50 -5.09 -3.16
CA GLY A 97 5.49 -6.52 -2.89
C GLY A 97 6.53 -6.93 -1.84
N ARG A 98 7.76 -6.43 -1.94
CA ARG A 98 8.81 -6.70 -0.93
C ARG A 98 8.43 -6.14 0.44
N VAL A 99 7.87 -4.94 0.49
CA VAL A 99 7.38 -4.32 1.74
C VAL A 99 6.27 -5.17 2.35
N ALA A 100 5.30 -5.63 1.55
CA ALA A 100 4.25 -6.52 2.01
C ALA A 100 4.80 -7.82 2.61
N ASP A 101 5.77 -8.45 1.95
CA ASP A 101 6.40 -9.68 2.43
C ASP A 101 7.13 -9.49 3.77
N LEU A 102 7.87 -8.38 3.92
CA LEU A 102 8.55 -8.04 5.17
C LEU A 102 7.56 -7.81 6.31
N LEU A 103 6.45 -7.13 6.03
CA LEU A 103 5.40 -6.87 7.01
C LEU A 103 4.67 -8.15 7.42
N HIS A 104 4.42 -9.08 6.49
CA HIS A 104 3.89 -10.40 6.82
C HIS A 104 4.81 -11.21 7.74
N GLN A 105 6.12 -11.12 7.51
CA GLN A 105 7.09 -11.77 8.41
C GLN A 105 7.07 -11.15 9.81
N LEU A 106 6.79 -9.85 9.93
CA LEU A 106 6.71 -9.16 11.21
C LEU A 106 5.48 -9.59 12.03
N GLU A 107 4.44 -10.13 11.42
CA GLU A 107 3.26 -10.65 12.13
C GLU A 107 3.61 -11.74 13.16
N ALA A 108 4.71 -12.46 12.97
CA ALA A 108 5.18 -13.49 13.91
C ALA A 108 5.63 -12.92 15.25
N ASN A 109 5.90 -11.62 15.37
CA ASN A 109 6.32 -10.94 16.61
C ASN A 109 7.56 -11.55 17.27
N ASP A 110 8.48 -12.09 16.47
CA ASP A 110 9.74 -12.64 16.94
C ASP A 110 10.80 -11.53 17.01
N ALA A 111 11.35 -11.29 18.21
CA ALA A 111 12.32 -10.21 18.44
C ALA A 111 13.60 -10.36 17.62
N ASP A 112 14.09 -11.58 17.42
CA ASP A 112 15.31 -11.80 16.63
C ASP A 112 15.09 -11.50 15.15
N SER A 113 13.97 -11.95 14.60
CA SER A 113 13.56 -11.63 13.23
C SER A 113 13.21 -10.14 13.06
N ALA A 114 12.60 -9.52 14.07
CA ALA A 114 12.21 -8.12 14.03
C ALA A 114 13.41 -7.17 13.88
N ALA A 115 14.55 -7.50 14.48
CA ALA A 115 15.77 -6.70 14.34
C ALA A 115 16.26 -6.63 12.89
N GLU A 116 16.24 -7.75 12.19
CA GLU A 116 16.58 -7.83 10.75
C GLU A 116 15.52 -7.12 9.90
N LEU A 117 14.24 -7.40 10.15
CA LEU A 117 13.11 -6.82 9.42
C LEU A 117 13.10 -5.29 9.53
N LYS A 118 13.40 -4.75 10.70
CA LYS A 118 13.55 -3.30 10.92
C LYS A 118 14.58 -2.70 9.96
N GLY A 119 15.75 -3.30 9.84
CA GLY A 119 16.81 -2.82 8.95
C GLY A 119 16.38 -2.85 7.48
N ARG A 120 15.76 -3.95 7.05
CA ARG A 120 15.29 -4.11 5.68
C ARG A 120 14.15 -3.16 5.35
N LEU A 121 13.19 -2.98 6.23
CA LEU A 121 12.08 -2.04 6.06
C LEU A 121 12.57 -0.59 6.00
N LYS A 122 13.55 -0.21 6.83
CA LYS A 122 14.19 1.11 6.75
C LYS A 122 14.86 1.34 5.41
N GLN A 123 15.50 0.33 4.85
CA GLN A 123 16.14 0.42 3.54
C GLN A 123 15.11 0.58 2.42
N GLU A 124 14.01 -0.17 2.44
CA GLU A 124 12.95 -0.07 1.43
C GLU A 124 12.27 1.31 1.45
N GLY A 125 12.04 1.89 2.64
CA GLY A 125 11.36 3.17 2.80
C GLY A 125 12.27 4.39 2.81
N ASP A 126 13.58 4.20 2.72
CA ASP A 126 14.55 5.30 2.90
C ASP A 126 14.27 6.11 4.19
N CYS A 127 14.03 5.41 5.28
CA CYS A 127 13.63 6.01 6.56
C CYS A 127 14.81 6.69 7.25
N ALA A 128 14.56 7.87 7.75
CA ALA A 128 15.52 8.60 8.56
C ALA A 128 15.85 7.91 9.90
#